data_d8cbbc729b6e7ef4c5933b4f9599718d
#
_entry.id   d8cbbc729b6e7ef4c5933b4f9599718d
#
_cell.length_a   1.000
_cell.length_b   1.000
_cell.length_c   1.000
_cell.angle_alpha   90.00
_cell.angle_beta   90.00
_cell.angle_gamma   90.00
#
_symmetry.space_group_name_H-M   'P 1'
#
loop_
_entity.id
_entity.type
_entity.pdbx_description
1 polymer ?
#
loop_
_entity_poly.entity_id
_entity_poly.type
_entity_poly.pdbx_seq_one_letter_code
_entity_poly.pdbx_strand_id
1 'polypeptide(L)'
;MTMTRKLILDSDGGVDDAQALLMLIAAGRTPDAITTVFGNVGLDAATRNLLTVLAVGGRPDVPVHKGAARPLNQPVIDAKYIHGEDGLGGAPRPETIPQTASDNAVAFLIDTFLAAASAGEKVDILMIGPFTNLALALRLEPAIVAGIGQLTIMGGTIYGRGNTTPAAEFNVYADPEAAQIVFTAPLDIVIA
;
A
#
# COMPACT_ATOMS: atom_id res chain seq x y z
N MET A 1 5.54 28.76 3.19
CA MET A 1 5.57 27.38 3.69
C MET A 1 4.92 26.50 2.64
N THR A 2 5.66 25.63 1.98
CA THR A 2 5.07 24.63 1.10
C THR A 2 4.24 23.70 1.98
N MET A 3 2.92 23.69 1.79
CA MET A 3 2.08 22.73 2.50
C MET A 3 2.50 21.32 2.07
N THR A 4 2.77 20.48 3.05
CA THR A 4 3.09 19.07 2.80
C THR A 4 1.84 18.40 2.25
N ARG A 5 1.93 17.74 1.09
CA ARG A 5 0.80 17.03 0.49
C ARG A 5 0.32 15.91 1.41
N LYS A 6 -0.95 15.57 1.31
CA LYS A 6 -1.49 14.36 1.93
C LYS A 6 -0.75 13.13 1.41
N LEU A 7 -0.65 12.10 2.25
CA LEU A 7 0.03 10.85 1.95
C LEU A 7 -0.91 9.68 2.18
N ILE A 8 -1.05 8.81 1.20
CA ILE A 8 -1.66 7.49 1.34
C ILE A 8 -0.55 6.45 1.38
N LEU A 9 -0.63 5.49 2.30
CA LEU A 9 0.21 4.30 2.33
C LEU A 9 -0.60 3.11 1.82
N ASP A 10 -0.10 2.40 0.78
CA ASP A 10 -0.64 1.12 0.32
C ASP A 10 0.33 0.00 0.70
N SER A 11 -0.14 -1.02 1.42
CA SER A 11 0.73 -1.97 2.12
C SER A 11 0.09 -3.35 2.27
N ASP A 12 0.90 -4.39 2.26
CA ASP A 12 0.51 -5.79 2.45
C ASP A 12 0.88 -6.37 3.85
N GLY A 13 1.24 -5.47 4.78
CA GLY A 13 1.25 -5.70 6.22
C GLY A 13 2.25 -6.73 6.74
N GLY A 14 3.43 -6.83 6.14
CA GLY A 14 4.56 -7.61 6.65
C GLY A 14 5.32 -6.93 7.79
N VAL A 15 6.40 -7.56 8.24
CA VAL A 15 7.27 -7.02 9.32
C VAL A 15 7.92 -5.70 8.91
N ASP A 16 8.40 -5.61 7.68
CA ASP A 16 9.02 -4.42 7.10
C ASP A 16 8.00 -3.30 6.85
N ASP A 17 6.77 -3.64 6.45
CA ASP A 17 5.65 -2.71 6.38
C ASP A 17 5.35 -2.08 7.75
N ALA A 18 5.33 -2.90 8.79
CA ALA A 18 5.15 -2.43 10.17
C ALA A 18 6.27 -1.46 10.57
N GLN A 19 7.51 -1.79 10.21
CA GLN A 19 8.67 -0.92 10.47
C GLN A 19 8.54 0.39 9.69
N ALA A 20 8.18 0.34 8.41
CA ALA A 20 8.01 1.52 7.57
C ALA A 20 6.93 2.46 8.14
N LEU A 21 5.77 1.92 8.54
CA LEU A 21 4.71 2.73 9.15
C LEU A 21 5.14 3.37 10.48
N LEU A 22 5.83 2.63 11.35
CA LEU A 22 6.36 3.19 12.60
C LEU A 22 7.41 4.27 12.34
N MET A 23 8.26 4.11 11.33
CA MET A 23 9.22 5.14 10.92
C MET A 23 8.53 6.40 10.40
N LEU A 24 7.47 6.27 9.59
CA LEU A 24 6.67 7.41 9.12
C LEU A 24 6.04 8.16 10.30
N ILE A 25 5.46 7.44 11.26
CA ILE A 25 4.88 8.04 12.48
C ILE A 25 5.95 8.78 13.27
N ALA A 26 7.09 8.15 13.52
CA ALA A 26 8.19 8.74 14.28
C ALA A 26 8.80 9.97 13.59
N ALA A 27 8.81 10.00 12.26
CA ALA A 27 9.27 11.14 11.47
C ALA A 27 8.26 12.29 11.38
N GLY A 28 7.08 12.18 12.01
CA GLY A 28 6.01 13.17 11.90
C GLY A 28 5.35 13.21 10.50
N ARG A 29 5.51 12.14 9.73
CA ARG A 29 4.94 11.99 8.38
C ARG A 29 3.90 10.86 8.35
N THR A 30 3.07 10.79 9.38
CA THR A 30 1.99 9.81 9.46
C THR A 30 1.12 9.88 8.21
N PRO A 31 0.77 8.73 7.56
CA PRO A 31 -0.16 8.72 6.45
C PRO A 31 -1.54 9.29 6.85
N ASP A 32 -2.18 10.01 5.93
CA ASP A 32 -3.55 10.50 6.11
C ASP A 32 -4.58 9.37 5.98
N ALA A 33 -4.23 8.30 5.26
CA ALA A 33 -4.99 7.07 5.15
C ALA A 33 -4.08 5.90 4.76
N ILE A 34 -4.55 4.67 5.03
CA ILE A 34 -3.88 3.44 4.60
C ILE A 34 -4.84 2.62 3.75
N THR A 35 -4.34 2.08 2.64
CA THR A 35 -5.01 1.02 1.88
C THR A 35 -4.25 -0.28 2.05
N THR A 36 -4.96 -1.40 2.14
CA THR A 36 -4.33 -2.71 2.33
C THR A 36 -4.53 -3.60 1.11
N VAL A 37 -3.58 -4.48 0.87
CA VAL A 37 -3.58 -5.41 -0.25
C VAL A 37 -3.08 -6.79 0.22
N PHE A 38 -3.37 -7.85 -0.52
CA PHE A 38 -2.70 -9.14 -0.34
C PHE A 38 -1.20 -9.01 -0.66
N GLY A 39 -0.39 -9.94 -0.21
CA GLY A 39 1.04 -10.00 -0.54
C GLY A 39 1.79 -10.82 0.50
N ASN A 40 2.53 -10.19 1.39
CA ASN A 40 3.27 -10.86 2.46
C ASN A 40 2.40 -11.86 3.22
N VAL A 41 1.14 -11.49 3.46
CA VAL A 41 0.08 -12.36 3.99
C VAL A 41 -1.24 -12.07 3.27
N GLY A 42 -2.28 -12.86 3.55
CA GLY A 42 -3.63 -12.59 3.02
C GLY A 42 -4.19 -11.28 3.53
N LEU A 43 -5.09 -10.65 2.76
CA LEU A 43 -5.64 -9.32 3.00
C LEU A 43 -6.15 -9.08 4.43
N ASP A 44 -6.86 -10.05 5.03
CA ASP A 44 -7.39 -9.89 6.39
C ASP A 44 -6.28 -9.80 7.44
N ALA A 45 -5.20 -10.58 7.27
CA ALA A 45 -4.04 -10.53 8.13
C ALA A 45 -3.26 -9.21 7.92
N ALA A 46 -3.04 -8.80 6.68
CA ALA A 46 -2.40 -7.53 6.33
C ALA A 46 -3.14 -6.34 6.96
N THR A 47 -4.46 -6.30 6.79
CA THR A 47 -5.32 -5.25 7.37
C THR A 47 -5.21 -5.23 8.90
N ARG A 48 -5.36 -6.38 9.54
CA ARG A 48 -5.24 -6.50 11.00
C ARG A 48 -3.85 -6.07 11.49
N ASN A 49 -2.80 -6.37 10.73
CA ASN A 49 -1.43 -5.99 11.06
C ASN A 49 -1.26 -4.48 11.07
N LEU A 50 -1.72 -3.77 10.04
CA LEU A 50 -1.60 -2.31 9.99
C LEU A 50 -2.45 -1.61 11.05
N LEU A 51 -3.66 -2.11 11.35
CA LEU A 51 -4.46 -1.63 12.47
C LEU A 51 -3.76 -1.85 13.82
N THR A 52 -3.07 -2.99 13.97
CA THR A 52 -2.23 -3.28 15.15
C THR A 52 -1.08 -2.28 15.28
N VAL A 53 -0.35 -2.03 14.18
CA VAL A 53 0.78 -1.08 14.16
C VAL A 53 0.32 0.34 14.47
N LEU A 54 -0.82 0.77 13.94
CA LEU A 54 -1.41 2.08 14.27
C LEU A 54 -1.76 2.20 15.75
N ALA A 55 -2.35 1.16 16.34
CA ALA A 55 -2.67 1.14 17.77
C ALA A 55 -1.40 1.27 18.63
N VAL A 56 -0.36 0.49 18.32
CA VAL A 56 0.94 0.53 19.02
C VAL A 56 1.66 1.85 18.77
N GLY A 57 1.59 2.40 17.55
CA GLY A 57 2.19 3.67 17.17
C GLY A 57 1.45 4.91 17.70
N GLY A 58 0.35 4.73 18.46
CA GLY A 58 -0.44 5.83 19.03
C GLY A 58 -1.23 6.63 18.00
N ARG A 59 -1.54 6.03 16.84
CA ARG A 59 -2.30 6.66 15.75
C ARG A 59 -3.54 5.83 15.33
N PRO A 60 -4.42 5.49 16.30
CA PRO A 60 -5.65 4.75 16.00
C PRO A 60 -6.67 5.56 15.18
N ASP A 61 -6.42 6.84 14.98
CA ASP A 61 -7.23 7.79 14.20
C ASP A 61 -7.05 7.66 12.69
N VAL A 62 -5.96 7.05 12.21
CA VAL A 62 -5.69 6.91 10.77
C VAL A 62 -6.65 5.89 10.15
N PRO A 63 -7.45 6.29 9.14
CA PRO A 63 -8.39 5.37 8.49
C PRO A 63 -7.66 4.31 7.66
N VAL A 64 -8.14 3.06 7.76
CA VAL A 64 -7.63 1.91 7.00
C VAL A 64 -8.74 1.35 6.12
N HIS A 65 -8.47 1.22 4.83
CA HIS A 65 -9.40 0.72 3.82
C HIS A 65 -8.91 -0.62 3.27
N LYS A 66 -9.72 -1.67 3.35
CA LYS A 66 -9.40 -2.98 2.78
C LYS A 66 -9.51 -2.95 1.26
N GLY A 67 -8.52 -3.51 0.58
CA GLY A 67 -8.44 -3.52 -0.86
C GLY A 67 -8.50 -4.91 -1.48
N ALA A 68 -7.63 -5.16 -2.45
CA ALA A 68 -7.61 -6.39 -3.22
C ALA A 68 -7.10 -7.57 -2.39
N ALA A 69 -7.83 -8.70 -2.46
CA ALA A 69 -7.47 -9.94 -1.78
C ALA A 69 -6.65 -10.89 -2.67
N ARG A 70 -6.45 -10.54 -3.95
CA ARG A 70 -5.78 -11.36 -4.96
C ARG A 70 -5.28 -10.51 -6.12
N PRO A 71 -4.29 -11.00 -6.89
CA PRO A 71 -3.81 -10.34 -8.10
C PRO A 71 -4.87 -10.32 -9.22
N LEU A 72 -4.61 -9.54 -10.25
CA LEU A 72 -5.51 -9.39 -11.40
C LEU A 72 -5.72 -10.71 -12.15
N ASN A 73 -4.69 -11.51 -12.29
CA ASN A 73 -4.75 -12.68 -13.17
C ASN A 73 -4.17 -13.96 -12.56
N GLN A 74 -3.01 -13.89 -11.93
CA GLN A 74 -2.32 -15.09 -11.47
C GLN A 74 -2.83 -15.61 -10.11
N PRO A 75 -2.45 -16.84 -9.69
CA PRO A 75 -2.73 -17.33 -8.34
C PRO A 75 -2.08 -16.46 -7.26
N VAL A 76 -2.74 -16.34 -6.11
CA VAL A 76 -2.17 -15.65 -4.94
C VAL A 76 -0.92 -16.38 -4.48
N ILE A 77 0.14 -15.62 -4.25
CA ILE A 77 1.34 -16.05 -3.53
C ILE A 77 1.45 -15.29 -2.23
N ASP A 78 2.20 -15.80 -1.28
CA ASP A 78 2.51 -15.10 -0.03
C ASP A 78 3.99 -15.24 0.35
N ALA A 79 4.40 -14.50 1.37
CA ALA A 79 5.75 -14.53 1.91
C ALA A 79 5.77 -14.89 3.42
N LYS A 80 4.83 -15.72 3.87
CA LYS A 80 4.75 -16.17 5.26
C LYS A 80 6.03 -16.84 5.75
N TYR A 81 6.78 -17.49 4.86
CA TYR A 81 8.08 -18.08 5.18
C TYR A 81 9.14 -17.04 5.61
N ILE A 82 8.93 -15.75 5.30
CA ILE A 82 9.75 -14.61 5.73
C ILE A 82 9.11 -13.92 6.95
N HIS A 83 7.81 -13.58 6.84
CA HIS A 83 7.12 -12.70 7.79
C HIS A 83 6.39 -13.44 8.92
N GLY A 84 6.41 -14.79 8.91
CA GLY A 84 5.62 -15.62 9.83
C GLY A 84 4.17 -15.80 9.36
N GLU A 85 3.47 -16.78 9.92
CA GLU A 85 2.08 -17.11 9.55
C GLU A 85 1.12 -15.95 9.72
N ASP A 86 1.37 -15.06 10.67
CA ASP A 86 0.55 -13.89 10.98
C ASP A 86 1.05 -12.60 10.31
N GLY A 87 2.21 -12.64 9.64
CA GLY A 87 2.83 -11.50 8.97
C GLY A 87 3.62 -10.55 9.88
N LEU A 88 3.64 -10.76 11.19
CA LEU A 88 4.39 -9.96 12.16
C LEU A 88 5.34 -10.79 13.03
N GLY A 89 5.73 -11.98 12.56
CA GLY A 89 6.67 -12.85 13.27
C GLY A 89 6.19 -13.32 14.65
N GLY A 90 4.88 -13.35 14.89
CA GLY A 90 4.30 -13.69 16.19
C GLY A 90 4.42 -12.59 17.24
N ALA A 91 4.65 -11.34 16.84
CA ALA A 91 4.74 -10.22 17.77
C ALA A 91 3.46 -10.07 18.63
N PRO A 92 3.59 -9.71 19.92
CA PRO A 92 2.45 -9.47 20.78
C PRO A 92 1.51 -8.40 20.20
N ARG A 93 0.21 -8.61 20.35
CA ARG A 93 -0.82 -7.68 19.86
C ARG A 93 -1.54 -7.02 21.02
N PRO A 94 -1.96 -5.74 20.88
CA PRO A 94 -2.82 -5.11 21.88
C PRO A 94 -4.19 -5.82 21.90
N GLU A 95 -4.85 -5.78 23.05
CA GLU A 95 -6.20 -6.38 23.21
C GLU A 95 -7.25 -5.72 22.31
N THR A 96 -7.05 -4.43 22.01
CA THR A 96 -7.96 -3.64 21.17
C THR A 96 -7.20 -3.01 20.02
N ILE A 97 -7.73 -3.12 18.81
CA ILE A 97 -7.26 -2.44 17.61
C ILE A 97 -8.41 -1.64 16.98
N PRO A 98 -8.10 -0.58 16.20
CA PRO A 98 -9.13 0.15 15.45
C PRO A 98 -9.90 -0.77 14.49
N GLN A 99 -11.06 -0.28 14.03
CA GLN A 99 -11.82 -0.92 12.96
C GLN A 99 -11.41 -0.34 11.60
N THR A 100 -11.67 -1.10 10.53
CA THR A 100 -11.52 -0.59 9.17
C THR A 100 -12.53 0.55 8.89
N ALA A 101 -12.10 1.53 8.11
CA ALA A 101 -12.96 2.61 7.66
C ALA A 101 -13.88 2.15 6.51
N SER A 102 -13.39 1.29 5.63
CA SER A 102 -14.19 0.64 4.58
C SER A 102 -13.54 -0.65 4.09
N ASP A 103 -14.32 -1.45 3.36
CA ASP A 103 -13.87 -2.67 2.66
C ASP A 103 -13.68 -2.41 1.15
N ASN A 104 -13.47 -1.16 0.73
CA ASN A 104 -13.29 -0.80 -0.66
C ASN A 104 -12.22 0.29 -0.84
N ALA A 105 -10.95 -0.11 -0.76
CA ALA A 105 -9.80 0.77 -0.98
C ALA A 105 -9.78 1.36 -2.40
N VAL A 106 -10.24 0.62 -3.40
CA VAL A 106 -10.25 1.09 -4.80
C VAL A 106 -11.19 2.28 -4.96
N ALA A 107 -12.40 2.21 -4.43
CA ALA A 107 -13.33 3.35 -4.44
C ALA A 107 -12.77 4.54 -3.64
N PHE A 108 -12.20 4.28 -2.45
CA PHE A 108 -11.55 5.31 -1.66
C PHE A 108 -10.43 6.04 -2.42
N LEU A 109 -9.55 5.31 -3.14
CA LEU A 109 -8.49 5.90 -3.96
C LEU A 109 -9.08 6.77 -5.08
N ILE A 110 -10.10 6.26 -5.80
CA ILE A 110 -10.78 7.00 -6.87
C ILE A 110 -11.35 8.30 -6.33
N ASP A 111 -12.16 8.24 -5.29
CA ASP A 111 -12.82 9.40 -4.71
C ASP A 111 -11.80 10.43 -4.20
N THR A 112 -10.74 9.97 -3.54
CA THR A 112 -9.68 10.84 -2.99
C THR A 112 -8.93 11.58 -4.09
N PHE A 113 -8.50 10.88 -5.13
CA PHE A 113 -7.73 11.51 -6.21
C PHE A 113 -8.59 12.39 -7.11
N LEU A 114 -9.85 12.04 -7.37
CA LEU A 114 -10.79 12.92 -8.10
C LEU A 114 -11.10 14.20 -7.31
N ALA A 115 -11.30 14.08 -5.99
CA ALA A 115 -11.52 15.24 -5.14
C ALA A 115 -10.29 16.17 -5.13
N ALA A 116 -9.08 15.60 -5.02
CA ALA A 116 -7.83 16.37 -5.11
C ALA A 116 -7.70 17.09 -6.46
N ALA A 117 -7.91 16.38 -7.57
CA ALA A 117 -7.88 16.98 -8.91
C ALA A 117 -8.87 18.12 -9.05
N SER A 118 -10.10 17.96 -8.55
CA SER A 118 -11.14 18.98 -8.59
C SER A 118 -10.80 20.23 -7.76
N ALA A 119 -10.03 20.04 -6.69
CA ALA A 119 -9.52 21.15 -5.85
C ALA A 119 -8.23 21.79 -6.40
N GLY A 120 -7.67 21.28 -7.48
CA GLY A 120 -6.35 21.69 -7.99
C GLY A 120 -5.20 21.25 -7.09
N GLU A 121 -5.43 20.26 -6.26
CA GLU A 121 -4.47 19.66 -5.32
C GLU A 121 -3.99 18.30 -5.82
N LYS A 122 -3.00 17.76 -5.13
CA LYS A 122 -2.47 16.42 -5.37
C LYS A 122 -2.24 15.69 -4.05
N VAL A 123 -2.42 14.37 -4.07
CA VAL A 123 -2.15 13.46 -2.97
C VAL A 123 -1.01 12.53 -3.36
N ASP A 124 0.02 12.44 -2.51
CA ASP A 124 1.13 11.53 -2.71
C ASP A 124 0.72 10.13 -2.26
N ILE A 125 1.27 9.10 -2.89
CA ILE A 125 1.04 7.72 -2.50
C ILE A 125 2.37 6.97 -2.37
N LEU A 126 2.54 6.24 -1.26
CA LEU A 126 3.64 5.32 -1.02
C LEU A 126 3.09 3.89 -1.10
N MET A 127 3.57 3.12 -2.07
CA MET A 127 3.19 1.72 -2.27
C MET A 127 4.35 0.82 -1.87
N ILE A 128 4.12 -0.03 -0.88
CA ILE A 128 5.12 -0.99 -0.36
C ILE A 128 4.62 -2.44 -0.40
N GLY A 129 3.47 -2.68 -1.02
CA GLY A 129 2.91 -3.98 -1.38
C GLY A 129 2.65 -4.10 -2.88
N PRO A 130 1.99 -5.19 -3.36
CA PRO A 130 1.56 -5.35 -4.75
C PRO A 130 0.64 -4.22 -5.22
N PHE A 131 0.76 -3.80 -6.48
CA PHE A 131 0.14 -2.55 -6.98
C PHE A 131 -1.32 -2.69 -7.41
N THR A 132 -1.99 -3.76 -7.02
CA THR A 132 -3.33 -4.15 -7.48
C THR A 132 -4.39 -3.09 -7.21
N ASN A 133 -4.37 -2.45 -6.03
CA ASN A 133 -5.35 -1.42 -5.68
C ASN A 133 -5.30 -0.23 -6.63
N LEU A 134 -4.10 0.32 -6.87
CA LEU A 134 -3.92 1.46 -7.76
C LEU A 134 -4.17 1.08 -9.23
N ALA A 135 -3.77 -0.12 -9.65
CA ALA A 135 -4.03 -0.60 -10.99
C ALA A 135 -5.54 -0.72 -11.29
N LEU A 136 -6.32 -1.23 -10.33
CA LEU A 136 -7.78 -1.28 -10.43
C LEU A 136 -8.39 0.12 -10.48
N ALA A 137 -7.93 1.04 -9.62
CA ALA A 137 -8.40 2.42 -9.61
C ALA A 137 -8.12 3.13 -10.94
N LEU A 138 -6.92 3.00 -11.51
CA LEU A 138 -6.53 3.55 -12.81
C LEU A 138 -7.35 2.97 -13.97
N ARG A 139 -7.70 1.69 -13.91
CA ARG A 139 -8.54 1.06 -14.94
C ARG A 139 -10.00 1.48 -14.87
N LEU A 140 -10.53 1.64 -13.67
CA LEU A 140 -11.93 2.04 -13.46
C LEU A 140 -12.14 3.53 -13.73
N GLU A 141 -11.18 4.37 -13.34
CA GLU A 141 -11.26 5.83 -13.49
C GLU A 141 -9.88 6.42 -13.84
N PRO A 142 -9.51 6.48 -15.13
CA PRO A 142 -8.20 7.01 -15.55
C PRO A 142 -7.97 8.48 -15.19
N ALA A 143 -9.04 9.25 -14.96
CA ALA A 143 -8.94 10.69 -14.62
C ALA A 143 -8.28 10.93 -13.25
N ILE A 144 -8.16 9.91 -12.39
CA ILE A 144 -7.49 10.02 -11.08
C ILE A 144 -6.03 10.46 -11.18
N VAL A 145 -5.37 10.22 -12.32
CA VAL A 145 -3.98 10.65 -12.59
C VAL A 145 -3.79 12.14 -12.29
N ALA A 146 -4.79 12.98 -12.56
CA ALA A 146 -4.71 14.42 -12.30
C ALA A 146 -4.57 14.76 -10.81
N GLY A 147 -5.11 13.94 -9.92
CA GLY A 147 -5.06 14.14 -8.46
C GLY A 147 -3.89 13.42 -7.77
N ILE A 148 -3.17 12.55 -8.48
CA ILE A 148 -2.01 11.86 -7.94
C ILE A 148 -0.79 12.79 -7.99
N GLY A 149 -0.10 12.93 -6.85
CA GLY A 149 1.16 13.63 -6.73
C GLY A 149 2.33 12.73 -7.10
N GLN A 150 3.27 12.58 -6.18
CA GLN A 150 4.35 11.63 -6.34
C GLN A 150 3.90 10.22 -5.94
N LEU A 151 4.15 9.26 -6.82
CA LEU A 151 4.04 7.84 -6.51
C LEU A 151 5.42 7.31 -6.14
N THR A 152 5.61 6.95 -4.88
CA THR A 152 6.82 6.27 -4.41
C THR A 152 6.54 4.79 -4.26
N ILE A 153 7.40 3.95 -4.82
CA ILE A 153 7.22 2.50 -4.88
C ILE A 153 8.43 1.81 -4.24
N MET A 154 8.16 0.89 -3.32
CA MET A 154 9.10 -0.20 -3.00
C MET A 154 8.72 -1.39 -3.86
N GLY A 155 9.56 -1.74 -4.81
CA GLY A 155 9.30 -2.87 -5.70
C GLY A 155 10.15 -2.86 -6.95
N GLY A 156 10.26 -4.03 -7.53
CA GLY A 156 11.03 -4.23 -8.74
C GLY A 156 12.55 -4.31 -8.52
N THR A 157 13.23 -4.68 -9.57
CA THR A 157 14.71 -4.65 -9.64
C THR A 157 15.12 -4.43 -11.10
N ILE A 158 16.02 -3.49 -11.34
CA ILE A 158 16.47 -3.14 -12.70
C ILE A 158 17.81 -3.81 -13.00
N TYR A 159 18.79 -3.66 -12.14
CA TYR A 159 20.15 -4.18 -12.30
C TYR A 159 20.54 -5.18 -11.21
N GLY A 160 19.66 -5.38 -10.23
CA GLY A 160 19.89 -6.27 -9.10
C GLY A 160 19.37 -7.68 -9.36
N ARG A 161 19.53 -8.51 -8.33
CA ARG A 161 18.86 -9.81 -8.27
C ARG A 161 17.47 -9.62 -7.69
N GLY A 162 16.52 -10.49 -8.11
CA GLY A 162 15.24 -10.58 -7.45
C GLY A 162 15.35 -11.14 -6.02
N ASN A 163 14.28 -11.01 -5.26
CA ASN A 163 14.16 -11.56 -3.91
C ASN A 163 13.17 -12.74 -3.82
N THR A 164 12.32 -12.92 -4.86
CA THR A 164 11.38 -14.05 -4.93
C THR A 164 11.73 -15.03 -6.06
N THR A 165 12.33 -14.55 -7.15
CA THR A 165 12.99 -15.36 -8.18
C THR A 165 14.37 -14.77 -8.45
N PRO A 166 15.25 -15.43 -9.25
CA PRO A 166 16.54 -14.85 -9.59
C PRO A 166 16.48 -13.47 -10.24
N ALA A 167 15.35 -13.11 -10.85
CA ALA A 167 15.19 -11.87 -11.62
C ALA A 167 14.01 -11.00 -11.17
N ALA A 168 13.14 -11.46 -10.28
CA ALA A 168 11.95 -10.72 -9.89
C ALA A 168 11.93 -10.36 -8.41
N GLU A 169 11.53 -9.13 -8.14
CA GLU A 169 11.17 -8.66 -6.80
C GLU A 169 9.71 -9.05 -6.49
N PHE A 170 9.41 -9.27 -5.21
CA PHE A 170 8.17 -9.90 -4.76
C PHE A 170 6.90 -9.10 -5.12
N ASN A 171 6.87 -7.79 -4.87
CA ASN A 171 5.67 -6.98 -5.10
C ASN A 171 5.28 -6.92 -6.59
N VAL A 172 6.29 -6.80 -7.47
CA VAL A 172 6.09 -6.86 -8.92
C VAL A 172 5.70 -8.26 -9.37
N TYR A 173 6.33 -9.31 -8.80
CA TYR A 173 6.05 -10.69 -9.16
C TYR A 173 4.66 -11.14 -8.67
N ALA A 174 4.19 -10.61 -7.55
CA ALA A 174 2.89 -10.95 -6.99
C ALA A 174 1.71 -10.51 -7.89
N ASP A 175 1.85 -9.39 -8.62
CA ASP A 175 0.87 -8.95 -9.63
C ASP A 175 1.56 -8.18 -10.77
N PRO A 176 2.18 -8.89 -11.73
CA PRO A 176 2.90 -8.25 -12.82
C PRO A 176 2.00 -7.45 -13.77
N GLU A 177 0.73 -7.84 -13.90
CA GLU A 177 -0.24 -7.10 -14.70
C GLU A 177 -0.59 -5.76 -14.04
N ALA A 178 -0.75 -5.74 -12.72
CA ALA A 178 -0.93 -4.49 -11.98
C ALA A 178 0.32 -3.60 -12.09
N ALA A 179 1.51 -4.19 -11.95
CA ALA A 179 2.77 -3.46 -12.13
C ALA A 179 2.86 -2.83 -13.52
N GLN A 180 2.53 -3.56 -14.58
CA GLN A 180 2.51 -3.02 -15.94
C GLN A 180 1.56 -1.82 -16.07
N ILE A 181 0.35 -1.91 -15.52
CA ILE A 181 -0.63 -0.82 -15.58
C ILE A 181 -0.07 0.43 -14.88
N VAL A 182 0.47 0.26 -13.68
CA VAL A 182 0.99 1.38 -12.87
C VAL A 182 2.21 2.00 -13.52
N PHE A 183 3.20 1.22 -13.96
CA PHE A 183 4.43 1.74 -14.57
C PHE A 183 4.21 2.37 -15.95
N THR A 184 3.13 2.05 -16.65
CA THR A 184 2.80 2.66 -17.95
C THR A 184 1.86 3.86 -17.81
N ALA A 185 1.32 4.13 -16.62
CA ALA A 185 0.51 5.31 -16.37
C ALA A 185 1.36 6.60 -16.39
N PRO A 186 0.81 7.74 -16.82
CA PRO A 186 1.55 9.00 -16.87
C PRO A 186 1.67 9.63 -15.46
N LEU A 187 2.38 8.97 -14.57
CA LEU A 187 2.62 9.33 -13.18
C LEU A 187 4.07 9.73 -12.93
N ASP A 188 4.29 10.58 -11.92
CA ASP A 188 5.62 10.88 -11.39
C ASP A 188 6.04 9.77 -10.43
N ILE A 189 6.82 8.81 -10.92
CA ILE A 189 7.17 7.57 -10.20
C ILE A 189 8.61 7.64 -9.70
N VAL A 190 8.78 7.38 -8.41
CA VAL A 190 10.07 7.14 -7.75
C VAL A 190 10.09 5.69 -7.26
N ILE A 191 11.11 4.95 -7.65
CA ILE A 191 11.33 3.56 -7.20
C ILE A 191 12.48 3.58 -6.18
N ALA A 192 12.23 3.02 -4.99
CA ALA A 192 13.19 2.92 -3.90
C ALA A 192 13.79 1.51 -3.81
#